data_3ac61b67922a604df49d1a3b967152ce
#
_entry.id   3ac61b67922a604df49d1a3b967152ce
#
_cell.length_a   1.000
_cell.length_b   1.000
_cell.length_c   1.000
_cell.angle_alpha   90.00
_cell.angle_beta   90.00
_cell.angle_gamma   90.00
#
_symmetry.space_group_name_H-M   'P 1'
#
loop_
_entity.id
_entity.type
_entity.pdbx_description
1 polymer ?
#
loop_
_entity_poly.entity_id
_entity_poly.type
_entity_poly.pdbx_seq_one_letter_code
_entity_poly.pdbx_strand_id
1 'polypeptide(L)'
;MTVHIYIDSCAWNFLFRFDVDLRSELPPDKYQLHMTREVEIEVEAIPETGKHGADNRPLKQYIAASIARSEVATVGTFGFRTYELDGTPSKVQVNVGFGQGTFQSDQERAYYSSPEIKAQILGKPKKGSGLSANEADASLAVHANNAIVLTDESPSNPGPLKLAASKGAKIAYLSAQFESSGLSLGVFVASVV
;
A
#
# COMPACT_ATOMS: atom_id res chain seq x y z
N MET A 1 8.88 -21.29 -0.46
CA MET A 1 9.15 -19.92 -0.96
C MET A 1 8.05 -19.03 -0.41
N THR A 2 8.40 -17.98 0.30
CA THR A 2 7.40 -17.07 0.89
C THR A 2 6.97 -16.03 -0.15
N VAL A 3 5.69 -15.79 -0.27
CA VAL A 3 5.12 -14.80 -1.20
C VAL A 3 4.98 -13.46 -0.48
N HIS A 4 5.53 -12.40 -1.05
CA HIS A 4 5.39 -11.04 -0.52
C HIS A 4 4.15 -10.37 -1.08
N ILE A 5 3.35 -9.76 -0.22
CA ILE A 5 2.11 -9.05 -0.58
C ILE A 5 2.19 -7.64 -0.02
N TYR A 6 2.01 -6.64 -0.86
CA TYR A 6 1.89 -5.25 -0.47
C TYR A 6 0.42 -4.84 -0.49
N ILE A 7 -0.07 -4.29 0.61
CA ILE A 7 -1.47 -3.88 0.78
C ILE A 7 -1.58 -2.38 0.53
N ASP A 8 -2.39 -2.00 -0.44
CA ASP A 8 -2.70 -0.61 -0.78
C ASP A 8 -3.65 0.02 0.25
N SER A 9 -3.60 1.34 0.37
CA SER A 9 -4.47 2.10 1.30
C SER A 9 -5.96 1.90 1.03
N CYS A 10 -6.38 1.80 -0.23
CA CYS A 10 -7.78 1.57 -0.60
C CYS A 10 -8.24 0.13 -0.35
N ALA A 11 -7.32 -0.86 -0.35
CA ALA A 11 -7.64 -2.25 -0.08
C ALA A 11 -8.22 -2.45 1.33
N TRP A 12 -7.80 -1.64 2.31
CA TRP A 12 -8.32 -1.73 3.68
C TRP A 12 -9.83 -1.51 3.78
N ASN A 13 -10.41 -0.66 2.93
CA ASN A 13 -11.86 -0.46 2.88
C ASN A 13 -12.60 -1.73 2.46
N PHE A 14 -12.06 -2.44 1.46
CA PHE A 14 -12.60 -3.70 0.99
C PHE A 14 -12.49 -4.77 2.09
N LEU A 15 -11.30 -4.95 2.63
CA LEU A 15 -11.03 -5.95 3.67
C LEU A 15 -11.90 -5.75 4.90
N PHE A 16 -12.11 -4.49 5.34
CA PHE A 16 -13.01 -4.14 6.43
C PHE A 16 -14.47 -4.46 6.10
N ARG A 17 -14.94 -4.09 4.91
CA ARG A 17 -16.33 -4.32 4.45
C ARG A 17 -16.70 -5.79 4.46
N PHE A 18 -15.75 -6.65 4.10
CA PHE A 18 -15.95 -8.11 4.06
C PHE A 18 -15.45 -8.83 5.32
N ASP A 19 -15.06 -8.11 6.36
CA ASP A 19 -14.54 -8.64 7.64
C ASP A 19 -13.45 -9.72 7.44
N VAL A 20 -12.50 -9.44 6.55
CA VAL A 20 -11.47 -10.41 6.17
C VAL A 20 -10.45 -10.58 7.28
N ASP A 21 -10.27 -11.79 7.78
CA ASP A 21 -9.17 -12.13 8.69
C ASP A 21 -7.89 -12.44 7.88
N LEU A 22 -7.05 -11.42 7.72
CA LEU A 22 -5.81 -11.54 6.95
C LEU A 22 -4.89 -12.68 7.45
N ARG A 23 -4.82 -12.91 8.77
CA ARG A 23 -3.95 -13.97 9.32
C ARG A 23 -4.44 -15.37 8.94
N SER A 24 -5.76 -15.54 8.85
CA SER A 24 -6.36 -16.80 8.43
C SER A 24 -6.25 -17.01 6.92
N GLU A 25 -6.52 -15.95 6.14
CA GLU A 25 -6.53 -16.01 4.67
C GLU A 25 -5.11 -16.05 4.08
N LEU A 26 -4.18 -15.33 4.70
CA LEU A 26 -2.80 -15.18 4.25
C LEU A 26 -1.84 -15.57 5.39
N PRO A 27 -1.75 -16.86 5.73
CA PRO A 27 -0.98 -17.32 6.89
C PRO A 27 0.54 -17.03 6.73
N PRO A 28 1.24 -16.66 7.82
CA PRO A 28 2.61 -16.14 7.79
C PRO A 28 3.69 -17.16 7.38
N ASP A 29 3.37 -18.44 7.40
CA ASP A 29 4.23 -19.50 6.88
C ASP A 29 4.34 -19.50 5.34
N LYS A 30 3.35 -18.90 4.66
CA LYS A 30 3.28 -18.79 3.20
C LYS A 30 3.43 -17.37 2.68
N TYR A 31 2.95 -16.38 3.44
CA TYR A 31 2.84 -15.00 3.02
C TYR A 31 3.53 -14.06 4.00
N GLN A 32 4.19 -13.03 3.46
CA GLN A 32 4.67 -11.88 4.23
C GLN A 32 3.93 -10.64 3.75
N LEU A 33 3.25 -9.98 4.70
CA LEU A 33 2.42 -8.81 4.40
C LEU A 33 3.20 -7.52 4.67
N HIS A 34 3.07 -6.61 3.74
CA HIS A 34 3.76 -5.32 3.76
C HIS A 34 2.82 -4.18 3.39
N MET A 35 3.20 -2.98 3.79
CA MET A 35 2.77 -1.73 3.18
C MET A 35 3.99 -0.83 2.99
N THR A 36 3.95 0.08 2.04
CA THR A 36 5.00 1.09 1.90
C THR A 36 4.82 2.19 2.94
N ARG A 37 5.86 2.98 3.21
CA ARG A 37 5.75 4.12 4.13
C ARG A 37 4.72 5.15 3.64
N GLU A 38 4.61 5.34 2.33
CA GLU A 38 3.62 6.22 1.72
C GLU A 38 2.19 5.73 2.01
N VAL A 39 1.95 4.43 1.88
CA VAL A 39 0.65 3.82 2.23
C VAL A 39 0.36 3.98 3.72
N GLU A 40 1.34 3.77 4.59
CA GLU A 40 1.19 3.97 6.04
C GLU A 40 0.77 5.42 6.35
N ILE A 41 1.42 6.41 5.72
CA ILE A 41 1.05 7.83 5.86
C ILE A 41 -0.40 8.07 5.40
N GLU A 42 -0.84 7.46 4.30
CA GLU A 42 -2.24 7.57 3.85
C GLU A 42 -3.22 6.95 4.84
N VAL A 43 -2.90 5.78 5.39
CA VAL A 43 -3.72 5.08 6.39
C VAL A 43 -3.83 5.90 7.68
N GLU A 44 -2.72 6.44 8.17
CA GLU A 44 -2.71 7.33 9.33
C GLU A 44 -3.56 8.59 9.10
N ALA A 45 -3.54 9.13 7.88
CA ALA A 45 -4.28 10.32 7.47
C ALA A 45 -5.79 10.09 7.28
N ILE A 46 -6.30 8.85 7.40
CA ILE A 46 -7.75 8.58 7.33
C ILE A 46 -8.43 9.37 8.46
N PRO A 47 -9.34 10.31 8.14
CA PRO A 47 -10.02 11.10 9.17
C PRO A 47 -11.02 10.24 9.93
N GLU A 48 -11.25 10.54 11.21
CA GLU A 48 -12.26 9.84 12.02
C GLU A 48 -13.68 10.03 11.48
N THR A 49 -13.94 11.21 10.91
CA THR A 49 -15.20 11.49 10.22
C THR A 49 -14.94 11.60 8.72
N GLY A 50 -15.48 10.66 7.98
CA GLY A 50 -15.38 10.59 6.52
C GLY A 50 -16.35 11.52 5.81
N LYS A 51 -16.45 11.34 4.50
CA LYS A 51 -17.40 12.08 3.67
C LYS A 51 -18.83 11.78 4.14
N HIS A 52 -19.67 12.83 4.11
CA HIS A 52 -21.08 12.75 4.52
C HIS A 52 -21.31 12.34 5.99
N GLY A 53 -20.31 12.54 6.87
CA GLY A 53 -20.42 12.23 8.30
C GLY A 53 -20.23 10.76 8.66
N ALA A 54 -19.73 9.93 7.74
CA ALA A 54 -19.45 8.53 8.02
C ALA A 54 -18.40 8.39 9.14
N ASP A 55 -18.63 7.48 10.09
CA ASP A 55 -17.68 7.19 11.17
C ASP A 55 -16.62 6.20 10.68
N ASN A 56 -15.38 6.64 10.58
CA ASN A 56 -14.24 5.82 10.16
C ASN A 56 -13.48 5.17 11.34
N ARG A 57 -13.88 5.42 12.59
CA ARG A 57 -13.21 4.81 13.76
C ARG A 57 -13.22 3.28 13.72
N PRO A 58 -14.32 2.59 13.33
CA PRO A 58 -14.31 1.14 13.19
C PRO A 58 -13.31 0.65 12.12
N LEU A 59 -13.22 1.34 10.98
CA LEU A 59 -12.22 1.03 9.95
C LEU A 59 -10.79 1.19 10.49
N LYS A 60 -10.49 2.29 11.19
CA LYS A 60 -9.16 2.51 11.78
C LYS A 60 -8.81 1.46 12.81
N GLN A 61 -9.77 1.03 13.64
CA GLN A 61 -9.58 -0.05 14.61
C GLN A 61 -9.31 -1.39 13.93
N TYR A 62 -10.07 -1.71 12.88
CA TYR A 62 -9.84 -2.91 12.07
C TYR A 62 -8.45 -2.92 11.45
N ILE A 63 -8.01 -1.81 10.83
CA ILE A 63 -6.68 -1.68 10.22
C ILE A 63 -5.59 -1.91 11.28
N ALA A 64 -5.66 -1.21 12.42
CA ALA A 64 -4.67 -1.34 13.49
C ALA A 64 -4.60 -2.77 14.04
N ALA A 65 -5.75 -3.41 14.28
CA ALA A 65 -5.83 -4.79 14.73
C ALA A 65 -5.28 -5.78 13.69
N SER A 66 -5.60 -5.58 12.41
CA SER A 66 -5.12 -6.43 11.31
C SER A 66 -3.61 -6.30 11.12
N ILE A 67 -3.05 -5.09 11.17
CA ILE A 67 -1.61 -4.85 11.09
C ILE A 67 -0.88 -5.61 12.22
N ALA A 68 -1.34 -5.43 13.46
CA ALA A 68 -0.71 -6.07 14.62
C ALA A 68 -0.85 -7.60 14.59
N ARG A 69 -2.04 -8.12 14.26
CA ARG A 69 -2.33 -9.56 14.26
C ARG A 69 -1.64 -10.31 13.12
N SER A 70 -1.54 -9.70 11.96
CA SER A 70 -0.97 -10.31 10.75
C SER A 70 0.47 -9.90 10.49
N GLU A 71 1.08 -9.16 11.44
CA GLU A 71 2.48 -8.75 11.40
C GLU A 71 2.81 -7.99 10.09
N VAL A 72 1.89 -7.09 9.65
CA VAL A 72 2.11 -6.28 8.45
C VAL A 72 3.26 -5.31 8.69
N ALA A 73 4.34 -5.46 7.94
CA ALA A 73 5.53 -4.64 8.08
C ALA A 73 5.48 -3.41 7.17
N THR A 74 5.83 -2.25 7.72
CA THR A 74 6.05 -1.07 6.89
C THR A 74 7.45 -1.12 6.26
N VAL A 75 7.51 -1.01 4.94
CA VAL A 75 8.75 -0.91 4.16
C VAL A 75 8.93 0.53 3.72
N GLY A 76 9.99 1.17 4.22
CA GLY A 76 10.38 2.52 3.84
C GLY A 76 11.74 2.54 3.17
N THR A 77 12.00 3.58 2.38
CA THR A 77 13.32 3.83 1.80
C THR A 77 14.21 4.51 2.83
N PHE A 78 15.42 4.00 3.01
CA PHE A 78 16.41 4.66 3.88
C PHE A 78 16.76 6.06 3.35
N GLY A 79 16.72 7.07 4.25
CA GLY A 79 17.04 8.45 3.93
C GLY A 79 17.15 9.32 5.18
N PHE A 80 17.40 10.61 4.99
CA PHE A 80 17.46 11.56 6.09
C PHE A 80 16.05 11.89 6.59
N ARG A 81 15.87 11.83 7.91
CA ARG A 81 14.63 12.25 8.57
C ARG A 81 14.59 13.74 8.79
N THR A 82 13.44 14.33 8.57
CA THR A 82 13.07 15.65 9.10
C THR A 82 12.35 15.47 10.43
N TYR A 83 12.56 16.43 11.33
CA TYR A 83 11.95 16.44 12.65
C TYR A 83 11.08 17.68 12.80
N GLU A 84 9.96 17.53 13.49
CA GLU A 84 9.16 18.65 13.96
C GLU A 84 9.91 19.45 15.03
N LEU A 85 9.43 20.65 15.37
CA LEU A 85 10.08 21.51 16.36
C LEU A 85 10.21 20.89 17.75
N ASP A 86 9.36 19.92 18.07
CA ASP A 86 9.36 19.16 19.34
C ASP A 86 10.32 17.96 19.33
N GLY A 87 11.07 17.77 18.22
CA GLY A 87 12.00 16.64 18.07
C GLY A 87 11.35 15.33 17.63
N THR A 88 10.05 15.32 17.32
CA THR A 88 9.40 14.12 16.75
C THR A 88 9.66 14.03 15.25
N PRO A 89 9.72 12.80 14.67
CA PRO A 89 9.79 12.63 13.22
C PRO A 89 8.56 13.22 12.54
N SER A 90 8.76 13.93 11.43
CA SER A 90 7.64 14.46 10.65
C SER A 90 6.70 13.36 10.17
N LYS A 91 5.38 13.56 10.35
CA LYS A 91 4.35 12.59 9.97
C LYS A 91 4.23 12.36 8.47
N VAL A 92 4.64 13.35 7.67
CA VAL A 92 4.58 13.29 6.20
C VAL A 92 5.87 12.77 5.56
N GLN A 93 6.82 12.34 6.36
CA GLN A 93 8.10 11.89 5.85
C GLN A 93 8.02 10.44 5.35
N VAL A 94 8.34 10.23 4.09
CA VAL A 94 8.39 8.91 3.45
C VAL A 94 9.69 8.15 3.71
N ASN A 95 10.81 8.87 3.91
CA ASN A 95 12.09 8.26 4.22
C ASN A 95 12.17 7.84 5.68
N VAL A 96 12.81 6.71 5.94
CA VAL A 96 12.98 6.12 7.27
C VAL A 96 14.45 6.12 7.69
N GLY A 97 14.71 6.03 8.99
CA GLY A 97 16.06 5.99 9.55
C GLY A 97 16.68 4.61 9.50
N PHE A 98 17.88 4.50 10.09
CA PHE A 98 18.61 3.24 10.22
C PHE A 98 17.75 2.15 10.90
N GLY A 99 17.80 0.93 10.34
CA GLY A 99 17.08 -0.22 10.87
C GLY A 99 15.56 -0.22 10.63
N GLN A 100 15.03 0.78 9.90
CA GLN A 100 13.59 0.92 9.65
C GLN A 100 13.21 0.84 8.17
N GLY A 101 14.17 0.62 7.29
CA GLY A 101 13.92 0.56 5.86
C GLY A 101 15.08 -0.02 5.08
N THR A 102 14.91 -0.07 3.78
CA THR A 102 15.86 -0.61 2.83
C THR A 102 16.46 0.49 1.95
N PHE A 103 17.63 0.25 1.39
CA PHE A 103 18.15 1.08 0.31
C PHE A 103 17.38 0.75 -0.97
N GLN A 104 17.10 1.79 -1.76
CA GLN A 104 16.56 1.59 -3.10
C GLN A 104 17.52 0.78 -3.95
N SER A 105 17.01 -0.27 -4.57
CA SER A 105 17.72 -1.01 -5.62
C SER A 105 17.89 -0.14 -6.86
N ASP A 106 18.78 -0.55 -7.77
CA ASP A 106 18.93 0.14 -9.06
C ASP A 106 17.64 0.12 -9.88
N GLN A 107 16.87 -0.94 -9.79
CA GLN A 107 15.56 -1.08 -10.45
C GLN A 107 14.52 -0.08 -9.89
N GLU A 108 14.44 0.05 -8.58
CA GLU A 108 13.56 1.03 -7.93
C GLU A 108 13.94 2.46 -8.31
N ARG A 109 15.24 2.78 -8.27
CA ARG A 109 15.74 4.09 -8.69
C ARG A 109 15.41 4.38 -10.15
N ALA A 110 15.62 3.42 -11.03
CA ALA A 110 15.30 3.55 -12.46
C ALA A 110 13.80 3.77 -12.67
N TYR A 111 12.94 3.05 -11.93
CA TYR A 111 11.50 3.21 -11.99
C TYR A 111 11.06 4.61 -11.58
N TYR A 112 11.46 5.07 -10.38
CA TYR A 112 11.11 6.41 -9.89
C TYR A 112 11.69 7.54 -10.74
N SER A 113 12.83 7.34 -11.37
CA SER A 113 13.45 8.34 -12.24
C SER A 113 12.84 8.41 -13.63
N SER A 114 12.01 7.43 -14.02
CA SER A 114 11.39 7.41 -15.34
C SER A 114 10.49 8.63 -15.57
N PRO A 115 10.53 9.25 -16.77
CA PRO A 115 9.70 10.42 -17.07
C PRO A 115 8.19 10.13 -16.90
N GLU A 116 7.76 8.92 -17.21
CA GLU A 116 6.38 8.48 -17.12
C GLU A 116 5.86 8.51 -15.66
N ILE A 117 6.66 8.03 -14.71
CA ILE A 117 6.30 8.02 -13.29
C ILE A 117 6.40 9.42 -12.70
N LYS A 118 7.47 10.16 -13.01
CA LYS A 118 7.60 11.55 -12.56
C LYS A 118 6.41 12.41 -12.99
N ALA A 119 5.93 12.26 -14.22
CA ALA A 119 4.76 12.98 -14.72
C ALA A 119 3.46 12.61 -13.96
N GLN A 120 3.37 11.42 -13.38
CA GLN A 120 2.20 10.97 -12.62
C GLN A 120 2.25 11.40 -11.14
N ILE A 121 3.44 11.52 -10.56
CA ILE A 121 3.65 11.94 -9.16
C ILE A 121 3.60 13.47 -9.03
N LEU A 122 3.87 14.24 -10.09
CA LEU A 122 3.85 15.69 -10.09
C LEU A 122 2.42 16.22 -9.92
N GLY A 123 2.09 16.70 -8.72
CA GLY A 123 0.78 17.26 -8.41
C GLY A 123 0.76 18.02 -7.10
N LYS A 124 -0.38 18.64 -6.77
CA LYS A 124 -0.58 19.27 -5.46
C LYS A 124 -0.65 18.20 -4.39
N PRO A 125 -0.01 18.41 -3.22
CA PRO A 125 -0.12 17.48 -2.10
C PRO A 125 -1.58 17.19 -1.71
N LYS A 126 -1.88 15.93 -1.43
CA LYS A 126 -3.19 15.51 -0.91
C LYS A 126 -3.43 16.16 0.45
N LYS A 127 -4.62 16.71 0.65
CA LYS A 127 -5.00 17.26 1.95
C LYS A 127 -5.06 16.12 2.98
N GLY A 128 -4.31 16.26 4.05
CA GLY A 128 -4.24 15.28 5.14
C GLY A 128 -2.94 14.47 5.17
N SER A 129 -2.57 13.76 4.11
CA SER A 129 -1.33 12.98 4.06
C SER A 129 -0.09 13.81 3.70
N GLY A 130 -0.27 14.93 2.99
CA GLY A 130 0.84 15.72 2.45
C GLY A 130 1.55 15.07 1.25
N LEU A 131 1.20 13.84 0.89
CA LEU A 131 1.75 13.14 -0.26
C LEU A 131 1.22 13.70 -1.58
N SER A 132 2.03 13.66 -2.63
CA SER A 132 1.58 13.96 -3.97
C SER A 132 0.52 12.95 -4.45
N ALA A 133 -0.30 13.33 -5.43
CA ALA A 133 -1.18 12.36 -6.07
C ALA A 133 -0.35 11.20 -6.66
N ASN A 134 -0.84 9.97 -6.51
CA ASN A 134 -0.21 8.73 -7.01
C ASN A 134 1.17 8.39 -6.40
N GLU A 135 1.61 9.07 -5.34
CA GLU A 135 2.92 8.79 -4.74
C GLU A 135 2.92 7.41 -4.05
N ALA A 136 1.85 7.09 -3.30
CA ALA A 136 1.67 5.76 -2.72
C ALA A 136 1.55 4.67 -3.80
N ASP A 137 0.77 4.92 -4.86
CA ASP A 137 0.64 3.96 -5.97
C ASP A 137 1.96 3.71 -6.69
N ALA A 138 2.79 4.76 -6.84
CA ALA A 138 4.12 4.62 -7.44
C ALA A 138 5.05 3.79 -6.55
N SER A 139 4.98 3.97 -5.23
CA SER A 139 5.76 3.16 -4.28
C SER A 139 5.36 1.69 -4.31
N LEU A 140 4.07 1.39 -4.40
CA LEU A 140 3.55 0.02 -4.55
C LEU A 140 3.95 -0.60 -5.89
N ALA A 141 3.83 0.16 -6.98
CA ALA A 141 4.12 -0.31 -8.33
C ALA A 141 5.57 -0.78 -8.50
N VAL A 142 6.52 -0.19 -7.78
CA VAL A 142 7.93 -0.64 -7.75
C VAL A 142 8.03 -2.07 -7.24
N HIS A 143 7.32 -2.40 -6.17
CA HIS A 143 7.37 -3.73 -5.55
C HIS A 143 6.59 -4.79 -6.33
N ALA A 144 5.63 -4.38 -7.18
CA ALA A 144 4.76 -5.28 -7.93
C ALA A 144 5.48 -6.19 -8.94
N ASN A 145 6.74 -5.90 -9.28
CA ASN A 145 7.54 -6.78 -10.13
C ASN A 145 7.96 -8.09 -9.42
N ASN A 146 8.18 -8.03 -8.11
CA ASN A 146 8.70 -9.16 -7.32
C ASN A 146 7.72 -9.62 -6.23
N ALA A 147 6.62 -8.90 -6.04
CA ALA A 147 5.61 -9.14 -5.04
C ALA A 147 4.21 -8.96 -5.65
N ILE A 148 3.17 -9.32 -4.92
CA ILE A 148 1.79 -9.05 -5.31
C ILE A 148 1.35 -7.76 -4.64
N VAL A 149 0.72 -6.85 -5.39
CA VAL A 149 0.03 -5.68 -4.82
C VAL A 149 -1.46 -5.99 -4.73
N LEU A 150 -2.01 -5.88 -3.52
CA LEU A 150 -3.43 -6.04 -3.24
C LEU A 150 -4.08 -4.65 -3.19
N THR A 151 -4.99 -4.35 -4.12
CA THR A 151 -5.63 -3.04 -4.25
C THR A 151 -7.14 -3.17 -4.51
N ASP A 152 -7.90 -2.17 -4.11
CA ASP A 152 -9.33 -2.01 -4.46
C ASP A 152 -9.54 -0.94 -5.56
N GLU A 153 -8.48 -0.53 -6.23
CA GLU A 153 -8.61 0.34 -7.40
C GLU A 153 -9.27 -0.39 -8.58
N SER A 154 -9.87 0.40 -9.49
CA SER A 154 -10.32 -0.14 -10.76
C SER A 154 -9.13 -0.39 -11.69
N PRO A 155 -9.05 -1.55 -12.39
CA PRO A 155 -8.02 -1.80 -13.40
C PRO A 155 -8.02 -0.78 -14.55
N SER A 156 -9.12 -0.04 -14.73
CA SER A 156 -9.25 0.99 -15.74
C SER A 156 -8.66 2.34 -15.32
N ASN A 157 -8.48 2.58 -14.01
CA ASN A 157 -7.95 3.85 -13.50
C ASN A 157 -6.56 4.11 -14.06
N PRO A 158 -6.31 5.29 -14.66
CA PRO A 158 -4.97 5.65 -15.08
C PRO A 158 -4.10 5.92 -13.85
N GLY A 159 -2.87 5.40 -13.84
CA GLY A 159 -1.96 5.59 -12.72
C GLY A 159 -0.78 4.63 -12.74
N PRO A 160 0.12 4.72 -11.74
CA PRO A 160 1.31 3.88 -11.64
C PRO A 160 0.99 2.39 -11.58
N LEU A 161 -0.06 1.97 -10.85
CA LEU A 161 -0.44 0.56 -10.74
C LEU A 161 -0.90 0.00 -12.09
N LYS A 162 -1.73 0.74 -12.86
CA LYS A 162 -2.12 0.33 -14.22
C LYS A 162 -0.94 0.22 -15.16
N LEU A 163 -0.02 1.17 -15.08
CA LEU A 163 1.21 1.13 -15.89
C LEU A 163 2.05 -0.10 -15.53
N ALA A 164 2.21 -0.39 -14.24
CA ALA A 164 2.91 -1.59 -13.78
C ALA A 164 2.22 -2.88 -14.27
N ALA A 165 0.91 -2.98 -14.13
CA ALA A 165 0.11 -4.12 -14.61
C ALA A 165 0.28 -4.34 -16.12
N SER A 166 0.30 -3.27 -16.94
CA SER A 166 0.53 -3.35 -18.38
C SER A 166 1.94 -3.86 -18.76
N LYS A 167 2.88 -3.78 -17.83
CA LYS A 167 4.26 -4.30 -17.96
C LYS A 167 4.43 -5.69 -17.32
N GLY A 168 3.33 -6.35 -16.91
CA GLY A 168 3.34 -7.71 -16.36
C GLY A 168 3.52 -7.78 -14.85
N ALA A 169 3.42 -6.66 -14.13
CA ALA A 169 3.44 -6.67 -12.66
C ALA A 169 2.21 -7.37 -12.08
N LYS A 170 2.37 -8.00 -10.92
CA LYS A 170 1.33 -8.80 -10.25
C LYS A 170 0.45 -7.90 -9.39
N ILE A 171 -0.69 -7.49 -9.91
CA ILE A 171 -1.69 -6.67 -9.22
C ILE A 171 -2.97 -7.48 -9.02
N ALA A 172 -3.40 -7.65 -7.78
CA ALA A 172 -4.63 -8.32 -7.38
C ALA A 172 -5.72 -7.28 -7.09
N TYR A 173 -6.69 -7.15 -7.98
CA TYR A 173 -7.79 -6.18 -7.90
C TYR A 173 -8.97 -6.78 -7.14
N LEU A 174 -9.27 -6.29 -5.93
CA LEU A 174 -10.25 -6.87 -5.02
C LEU A 174 -11.68 -6.81 -5.58
N SER A 175 -12.28 -5.64 -5.74
CA SER A 175 -13.66 -5.52 -6.25
C SER A 175 -13.80 -6.00 -7.70
N ALA A 176 -12.79 -5.78 -8.54
CA ALA A 176 -12.90 -6.10 -9.96
C ALA A 176 -12.71 -7.59 -10.28
N GLN A 177 -11.93 -8.32 -9.46
CA GLN A 177 -11.55 -9.69 -9.77
C GLN A 177 -11.87 -10.67 -8.63
N PHE A 178 -11.49 -10.34 -7.39
CA PHE A 178 -11.66 -11.26 -6.26
C PHE A 178 -13.14 -11.42 -5.88
N GLU A 179 -13.90 -10.32 -5.76
CA GLU A 179 -15.33 -10.36 -5.34
C GLU A 179 -16.17 -11.29 -6.23
N SER A 180 -15.88 -11.31 -7.53
CA SER A 180 -16.59 -12.17 -8.48
C SER A 180 -16.03 -13.58 -8.62
N SER A 181 -14.87 -13.87 -8.04
CA SER A 181 -14.17 -15.15 -8.22
C SER A 181 -14.79 -16.31 -7.44
N GLY A 182 -15.48 -16.04 -6.34
CA GLY A 182 -15.98 -17.04 -5.40
C GLY A 182 -14.89 -17.82 -4.64
N LEU A 183 -13.64 -17.36 -4.72
CA LEU A 183 -12.49 -17.98 -4.05
C LEU A 183 -12.28 -17.39 -2.66
N SER A 184 -11.55 -18.08 -1.77
CA SER A 184 -10.96 -17.44 -0.61
C SER A 184 -9.82 -16.49 -1.05
N LEU A 185 -9.51 -15.49 -0.22
CA LEU A 185 -8.47 -14.50 -0.57
C LEU A 185 -7.10 -15.18 -0.82
N GLY A 186 -6.75 -16.17 0.01
CA GLY A 186 -5.49 -16.90 -0.15
C GLY A 186 -5.41 -17.67 -1.48
N VAL A 187 -6.51 -18.30 -1.91
CA VAL A 187 -6.58 -19.00 -3.20
C VAL A 187 -6.53 -18.03 -4.37
N PHE A 188 -7.26 -16.90 -4.26
CA PHE A 188 -7.24 -15.86 -5.28
C PHE A 188 -5.83 -15.27 -5.46
N VAL A 189 -5.18 -14.87 -4.38
CA VAL A 189 -3.81 -14.33 -4.41
C VAL A 189 -2.84 -15.34 -5.02
N ALA A 190 -2.95 -16.62 -4.67
CA ALA A 190 -2.13 -17.68 -5.26
C ALA A 190 -2.34 -17.84 -6.78
N SER A 191 -3.49 -17.45 -7.32
CA SER A 191 -3.77 -17.50 -8.76
C SER A 191 -3.16 -16.32 -9.55
N VAL A 192 -2.72 -15.26 -8.86
CA VAL A 192 -2.06 -14.08 -9.46
C VAL A 192 -0.53 -14.27 -9.57
N VAL A 193 0.02 -15.31 -8.92
CA VAL A 193 1.49 -15.59 -8.87
C VAL A 193 2.08 -16.06 -10.25
#